data_c5e488403ee5ee3a3b0f0ab1a495ea1d
#
_entry.id   c5e488403ee5ee3a3b0f0ab1a495ea1d
#
_cell.length_a   1.000
_cell.length_b   1.000
_cell.length_c   1.000
_cell.angle_alpha   90.00
_cell.angle_beta   90.00
_cell.angle_gamma   90.00
#
_symmetry.space_group_name_H-M   'P 1'
#
loop_
_entity.id
_entity.type
_entity.pdbx_description
1 polymer ?
#
loop_
_entity_poly.entity_id
_entity_poly.type
_entity_poly.pdbx_seq_one_letter_code
_entity_poly.pdbx_strand_id
1 'polypeptide(L)'
;MASKATRRMTALIGAALIWFMLALMEMDAQADERTVTVCIDSRTVQESVMAQAIAGKMFADIGVRIDWRQESKCPAGQAGVIHISLNMSVLANHYPSALAIALPYEGVHIQVFIDRVRKTVDPIRKMADPTSVAPLLAHVLAHEITHILQRVNRHSECGVMKARWGQKDYEEMAWKPLSFDDGDVQLIHSGLHARAAGGPQVSPLADNSAPALTVK
;
A
#
# COMPACT_ATOMS: atom_id res chain seq x y z
N MET A 1 27.21 56.13 -9.72
CA MET A 1 28.09 54.98 -9.99
C MET A 1 27.86 53.94 -8.92
N ALA A 2 27.06 52.88 -9.19
CA ALA A 2 26.86 51.79 -8.23
C ALA A 2 28.12 50.93 -8.18
N SER A 3 28.66 50.75 -6.97
CA SER A 3 29.89 49.99 -6.72
C SER A 3 29.84 48.59 -7.28
N LYS A 4 30.94 48.07 -7.83
CA LYS A 4 31.10 46.66 -8.28
C LYS A 4 30.70 45.64 -7.19
N ALA A 5 30.79 46.02 -5.92
CA ALA A 5 30.40 45.23 -4.77
C ALA A 5 28.85 44.99 -4.71
N THR A 6 28.06 46.02 -4.99
CA THR A 6 26.59 45.94 -4.97
C THR A 6 26.05 45.02 -6.08
N ARG A 7 26.68 45.07 -7.27
CA ARG A 7 26.32 44.18 -8.38
C ARG A 7 26.65 42.70 -8.11
N ARG A 8 27.76 42.43 -7.41
CA ARG A 8 28.14 41.06 -7.04
C ARG A 8 27.18 40.48 -5.96
N MET A 9 26.76 41.32 -5.03
CA MET A 9 25.86 40.90 -3.95
C MET A 9 24.45 40.57 -4.48
N THR A 10 23.92 41.36 -5.41
CA THR A 10 22.63 41.09 -6.05
C THR A 10 22.64 39.82 -6.92
N ALA A 11 23.76 39.54 -7.60
CA ALA A 11 23.93 38.32 -8.39
C ALA A 11 23.99 37.07 -7.52
N LEU A 12 24.64 37.12 -6.35
CA LEU A 12 24.71 35.99 -5.41
C LEU A 12 23.34 35.69 -4.76
N ILE A 13 22.59 36.74 -4.41
CA ILE A 13 21.24 36.58 -3.86
C ILE A 13 20.31 35.99 -4.91
N GLY A 14 20.37 36.43 -6.16
CA GLY A 14 19.58 35.88 -7.26
C GLY A 14 19.89 34.40 -7.52
N ALA A 15 21.18 34.02 -7.51
CA ALA A 15 21.56 32.61 -7.67
C ALA A 15 21.06 31.74 -6.52
N ALA A 16 21.16 32.20 -5.28
CA ALA A 16 20.68 31.45 -4.12
C ALA A 16 19.15 31.23 -4.15
N LEU A 17 18.38 32.22 -4.59
CA LEU A 17 16.92 32.09 -4.74
C LEU A 17 16.55 31.10 -5.85
N ILE A 18 17.27 31.07 -6.97
CA ILE A 18 17.03 30.11 -8.05
C ILE A 18 17.31 28.67 -7.57
N TRP A 19 18.43 28.47 -6.87
CA TRP A 19 18.75 27.15 -6.29
C TRP A 19 17.74 26.70 -5.26
N PHE A 20 17.24 27.60 -4.43
CA PHE A 20 16.20 27.29 -3.43
C PHE A 20 14.87 26.93 -4.11
N MET A 21 14.46 27.64 -5.17
CA MET A 21 13.25 27.32 -5.95
C MET A 21 13.38 25.98 -6.69
N LEU A 22 14.56 25.66 -7.25
CA LEU A 22 14.81 24.37 -7.88
C LEU A 22 14.71 23.22 -6.86
N ALA A 23 15.30 23.39 -5.68
CA ALA A 23 15.23 22.40 -4.61
C ALA A 23 13.78 22.16 -4.12
N LEU A 24 12.94 23.18 -4.07
CA LEU A 24 11.52 23.04 -3.73
C LEU A 24 10.76 22.26 -4.81
N MET A 25 11.05 22.49 -6.09
CA MET A 25 10.43 21.74 -7.19
C MET A 25 10.83 20.26 -7.19
N GLU A 26 12.08 19.94 -6.82
CA GLU A 26 12.52 18.55 -6.69
C GLU A 26 11.84 17.84 -5.50
N MET A 27 11.59 18.54 -4.41
CA MET A 27 10.87 17.97 -3.25
C MET A 27 9.40 17.64 -3.58
N ASP A 28 8.71 18.50 -4.33
CA ASP A 28 7.33 18.25 -4.77
C ASP A 28 7.26 17.08 -5.75
N ALA A 29 8.19 16.96 -6.67
CA ALA A 29 8.27 15.86 -7.63
C ALA A 29 8.52 14.52 -6.93
N GLN A 30 9.39 14.47 -5.93
CA GLN A 30 9.64 13.25 -5.14
C GLN A 30 8.44 12.86 -4.26
N ALA A 31 7.67 13.81 -3.76
CA ALA A 31 6.48 13.55 -2.97
C ALA A 31 5.37 12.95 -3.82
N ASP A 32 5.22 13.35 -5.07
CA ASP A 32 4.25 12.79 -6.00
C ASP A 32 4.61 11.37 -6.43
N GLU A 33 5.90 11.09 -6.66
CA GLU A 33 6.42 9.77 -7.05
C GLU A 33 6.13 8.68 -5.99
N ARG A 34 5.99 9.05 -4.72
CA ARG A 34 5.71 8.15 -3.59
C ARG A 34 4.24 8.09 -3.20
N THR A 35 3.37 8.70 -3.98
CA THR A 35 1.93 8.66 -3.74
C THR A 35 1.28 7.55 -4.57
N VAL A 36 0.54 6.67 -3.91
CA VAL A 36 -0.20 5.56 -4.52
C VAL A 36 -1.68 5.80 -4.37
N THR A 37 -2.40 5.92 -5.49
CA THR A 37 -3.87 6.01 -5.48
C THR A 37 -4.46 4.61 -5.33
N VAL A 38 -5.30 4.45 -4.31
CA VAL A 38 -6.02 3.21 -4.01
C VAL A 38 -7.52 3.48 -3.98
N CYS A 39 -8.25 2.83 -4.86
CA CYS A 39 -9.70 2.89 -4.96
C CYS A 39 -10.32 1.72 -4.24
N ILE A 40 -11.24 1.98 -3.32
CA ILE A 40 -11.87 0.94 -2.52
C ILE A 40 -13.39 1.11 -2.48
N ASP A 41 -14.13 0.02 -2.74
CA ASP A 41 -15.56 -0.01 -2.50
C ASP A 41 -15.84 -0.40 -1.04
N SER A 42 -15.92 0.60 -0.18
CA SER A 42 -16.07 0.43 1.27
C SER A 42 -17.47 0.71 1.80
N ARG A 43 -18.44 1.00 0.93
CA ARG A 43 -19.78 1.48 1.33
C ARG A 43 -20.54 0.54 2.24
N THR A 44 -20.24 -0.75 2.19
CA THR A 44 -20.93 -1.79 2.96
C THR A 44 -20.13 -2.30 4.16
N VAL A 45 -18.93 -1.77 4.41
CA VAL A 45 -18.00 -2.27 5.44
C VAL A 45 -17.59 -1.15 6.36
N GLN A 46 -18.21 -1.10 7.54
CA GLN A 46 -17.97 -0.04 8.53
C GLN A 46 -16.52 0.02 9.01
N GLU A 47 -15.88 -1.13 9.16
CA GLU A 47 -14.50 -1.25 9.64
C GLU A 47 -13.45 -0.73 8.63
N SER A 48 -13.85 -0.51 7.38
CA SER A 48 -12.91 -0.15 6.31
C SER A 48 -12.26 1.21 6.49
N VAL A 49 -12.96 2.20 7.06
CA VAL A 49 -12.42 3.55 7.26
C VAL A 49 -11.26 3.52 8.25
N MET A 50 -11.41 2.80 9.36
CA MET A 50 -10.33 2.62 10.34
C MET A 50 -9.19 1.78 9.76
N ALA A 51 -9.50 0.73 9.02
CA ALA A 51 -8.49 -0.10 8.36
C ALA A 51 -7.65 0.70 7.35
N GLN A 52 -8.28 1.57 6.55
CA GLN A 52 -7.58 2.47 5.63
C GLN A 52 -6.64 3.43 6.38
N ALA A 53 -7.09 3.99 7.51
CA ALA A 53 -6.26 4.88 8.32
C ALA A 53 -5.03 4.15 8.89
N ILE A 54 -5.20 2.94 9.41
CA ILE A 54 -4.10 2.13 9.94
C ILE A 54 -3.14 1.72 8.82
N ALA A 55 -3.64 1.19 7.70
CA ALA A 55 -2.81 0.81 6.55
C ALA A 55 -2.08 2.02 5.96
N GLY A 56 -2.76 3.16 5.84
CA GLY A 56 -2.14 4.42 5.40
C GLY A 56 -0.99 4.86 6.30
N LYS A 57 -1.14 4.69 7.62
CA LYS A 57 -0.05 4.97 8.56
C LYS A 57 1.11 4.00 8.39
N MET A 58 0.86 2.69 8.21
CA MET A 58 1.92 1.71 7.98
C MET A 58 2.78 2.07 6.77
N PHE A 59 2.17 2.49 5.67
CA PHE A 59 2.90 2.97 4.49
C PHE A 59 3.59 4.31 4.72
N ALA A 60 2.97 5.24 5.46
CA ALA A 60 3.58 6.53 5.79
C ALA A 60 4.85 6.36 6.63
N ASP A 61 4.89 5.37 7.52
CA ASP A 61 6.06 5.05 8.36
C ASP A 61 7.28 4.61 7.52
N ILE A 62 7.07 4.19 6.27
CA ILE A 62 8.13 3.86 5.29
C ILE A 62 8.25 4.89 4.16
N GLY A 63 7.67 6.08 4.32
CA GLY A 63 7.76 7.18 3.37
C GLY A 63 6.90 7.03 2.10
N VAL A 64 5.86 6.20 2.14
CA VAL A 64 4.89 6.01 1.05
C VAL A 64 3.54 6.59 1.47
N ARG A 65 2.94 7.40 0.62
CA ARG A 65 1.62 7.99 0.84
C ARG A 65 0.56 7.20 0.09
N ILE A 66 -0.49 6.75 0.79
CA ILE A 66 -1.67 6.15 0.16
C ILE A 66 -2.77 7.21 0.04
N ASP A 67 -3.19 7.50 -1.19
CA ASP A 67 -4.35 8.34 -1.49
C ASP A 67 -5.58 7.44 -1.64
N TRP A 68 -6.33 7.32 -0.54
CA TRP A 68 -7.53 6.51 -0.50
C TRP A 68 -8.70 7.21 -1.17
N ARG A 69 -9.31 6.56 -2.15
CA ARG A 69 -10.52 7.06 -2.84
C ARG A 69 -11.63 6.04 -2.82
N GLN A 70 -12.86 6.53 -2.81
CA GLN A 70 -14.01 5.67 -3.07
C GLN A 70 -14.03 5.26 -4.54
N GLU A 71 -14.38 4.00 -4.83
CA GLU A 71 -14.42 3.44 -6.19
C GLU A 71 -15.21 4.33 -7.16
N SER A 72 -16.35 4.89 -6.70
CA SER A 72 -17.19 5.79 -7.50
C SER A 72 -16.53 7.13 -7.90
N LYS A 73 -15.40 7.48 -7.28
CA LYS A 73 -14.62 8.69 -7.55
C LYS A 73 -13.34 8.43 -8.29
N CYS A 74 -13.10 7.19 -8.64
CA CYS A 74 -11.89 6.79 -9.33
C CYS A 74 -12.01 6.97 -10.83
N PRO A 75 -10.96 7.51 -11.48
CA PRO A 75 -10.96 7.64 -12.93
C PRO A 75 -10.93 6.26 -13.58
N ALA A 76 -11.86 6.01 -14.49
CA ALA A 76 -11.87 4.78 -15.27
C ALA A 76 -10.62 4.68 -16.14
N GLY A 77 -9.93 3.54 -16.09
CA GLY A 77 -8.79 3.25 -16.98
C GLY A 77 -7.50 4.01 -16.66
N GLN A 78 -7.39 4.68 -15.52
CA GLN A 78 -6.14 5.31 -15.12
C GLN A 78 -5.09 4.26 -14.76
N ALA A 79 -4.00 4.24 -15.49
CA ALA A 79 -2.88 3.35 -15.22
C ALA A 79 -2.30 3.60 -13.81
N GLY A 80 -1.93 2.51 -13.13
CA GLY A 80 -1.27 2.61 -11.83
C GLY A 80 -2.19 2.82 -10.62
N VAL A 81 -3.50 2.92 -10.79
CA VAL A 81 -4.47 2.92 -9.69
C VAL A 81 -4.71 1.49 -9.21
N ILE A 82 -4.70 1.28 -7.89
CA ILE A 82 -5.02 -0.02 -7.29
C ILE A 82 -6.50 -0.03 -6.94
N HIS A 83 -7.23 -1.05 -7.35
CA HIS A 83 -8.65 -1.24 -7.08
C HIS A 83 -8.86 -2.36 -6.06
N ILE A 84 -9.60 -2.09 -4.99
CA ILE A 84 -9.89 -3.04 -3.93
C ILE A 84 -11.38 -3.28 -3.80
N SER A 85 -11.79 -4.54 -3.94
CA SER A 85 -13.16 -4.97 -3.71
C SER A 85 -13.26 -5.71 -2.37
N LEU A 86 -14.20 -5.26 -1.51
CA LEU A 86 -14.52 -5.94 -0.25
C LEU A 86 -15.73 -6.86 -0.47
N ASN A 87 -15.49 -8.14 -0.66
CA ASN A 87 -16.53 -9.11 -0.97
C ASN A 87 -17.07 -9.78 0.29
N MET A 88 -18.40 -9.83 0.43
CA MET A 88 -19.10 -10.45 1.55
C MET A 88 -19.21 -11.97 1.41
N SER A 89 -19.18 -12.48 0.18
CA SER A 89 -19.28 -13.93 -0.07
C SER A 89 -18.18 -14.41 -1.00
N VAL A 90 -17.63 -15.55 -0.67
CA VAL A 90 -16.59 -16.21 -1.46
C VAL A 90 -17.23 -17.27 -2.32
N LEU A 91 -16.92 -17.27 -3.61
CA LEU A 91 -17.03 -18.50 -4.41
C LEU A 91 -16.05 -19.53 -3.81
N ALA A 92 -16.61 -20.47 -3.06
CA ALA A 92 -15.95 -21.29 -2.04
C ALA A 92 -14.76 -22.14 -2.53
N ASN A 93 -14.51 -22.25 -3.83
CA ASN A 93 -13.76 -23.36 -4.39
C ASN A 93 -12.29 -23.06 -4.77
N HIS A 94 -11.84 -21.81 -4.80
CA HIS A 94 -10.51 -21.52 -5.35
C HIS A 94 -9.43 -21.20 -4.32
N TYR A 95 -9.76 -20.67 -3.15
CA TYR A 95 -8.77 -20.29 -2.13
C TYR A 95 -9.34 -20.42 -0.71
N PRO A 96 -9.49 -21.64 -0.16
CA PRO A 96 -10.32 -21.87 1.04
C PRO A 96 -9.84 -21.18 2.31
N SER A 97 -8.56 -20.82 2.40
CA SER A 97 -7.98 -20.17 3.60
C SER A 97 -7.46 -18.75 3.36
N ALA A 98 -7.58 -18.22 2.15
CA ALA A 98 -7.11 -16.87 1.85
C ALA A 98 -8.01 -15.80 2.47
N LEU A 99 -7.43 -14.76 3.06
CA LEU A 99 -8.15 -13.57 3.53
C LEU A 99 -8.37 -12.57 2.39
N ALA A 100 -7.43 -12.52 1.44
CA ALA A 100 -7.51 -11.73 0.24
C ALA A 100 -6.72 -12.37 -0.89
N ILE A 101 -6.87 -11.85 -2.09
CA ILE A 101 -6.06 -12.18 -3.26
C ILE A 101 -5.78 -10.92 -4.07
N ALA A 102 -4.53 -10.72 -4.47
CA ALA A 102 -4.20 -9.84 -5.57
C ALA A 102 -4.39 -10.59 -6.89
N LEU A 103 -5.05 -9.99 -7.88
CA LEU A 103 -5.24 -10.59 -9.20
C LEU A 103 -3.99 -10.37 -10.05
N PRO A 104 -3.14 -11.40 -10.24
CA PRO A 104 -1.80 -11.22 -10.78
C PRO A 104 -1.79 -10.79 -12.26
N TYR A 105 -2.83 -11.13 -13.02
CA TYR A 105 -2.91 -10.82 -14.44
C TYR A 105 -3.18 -9.35 -14.74
N GLU A 106 -3.85 -8.67 -13.82
CA GLU A 106 -4.23 -7.26 -13.99
C GLU A 106 -3.28 -6.33 -13.24
N GLY A 107 -2.56 -6.84 -12.23
CA GLY A 107 -1.54 -6.10 -11.46
C GLY A 107 -2.05 -4.89 -10.68
N VAL A 108 -3.39 -4.73 -10.61
CA VAL A 108 -4.04 -3.56 -10.00
C VAL A 108 -5.30 -3.90 -9.23
N HIS A 109 -5.81 -5.13 -9.30
CA HIS A 109 -7.02 -5.53 -8.58
C HIS A 109 -6.72 -6.44 -7.38
N ILE A 110 -7.37 -6.12 -6.27
CA ILE A 110 -7.32 -6.88 -5.01
C ILE A 110 -8.74 -7.23 -4.62
N GLN A 111 -8.97 -8.50 -4.27
CA GLN A 111 -10.21 -8.95 -3.65
C GLN A 111 -9.96 -9.32 -2.18
N VAL A 112 -10.69 -8.69 -1.26
CA VAL A 112 -10.67 -9.02 0.17
C VAL A 112 -11.93 -9.75 0.55
N PHE A 113 -11.79 -10.88 1.25
CA PHE A 113 -12.89 -11.72 1.71
C PHE A 113 -13.26 -11.34 3.15
N ILE A 114 -14.10 -10.32 3.30
CA ILE A 114 -14.39 -9.70 4.59
C ILE A 114 -14.99 -10.67 5.61
N ASP A 115 -15.80 -11.63 5.16
CA ASP A 115 -16.36 -12.65 6.05
C ASP A 115 -15.27 -13.55 6.66
N ARG A 116 -14.21 -13.82 5.92
CA ARG A 116 -13.06 -14.58 6.43
C ARG A 116 -12.25 -13.77 7.42
N VAL A 117 -12.01 -12.49 7.12
CA VAL A 117 -11.34 -11.55 8.05
C VAL A 117 -12.10 -11.53 9.37
N ARG A 118 -13.42 -11.36 9.35
CA ARG A 118 -14.28 -11.37 10.54
C ARG A 118 -14.20 -12.70 11.30
N LYS A 119 -14.32 -13.84 10.60
CA LYS A 119 -14.22 -15.18 11.20
C LYS A 119 -12.85 -15.44 11.83
N THR A 120 -11.78 -14.90 11.28
CA THR A 120 -10.44 -15.03 11.85
C THR A 120 -10.32 -14.27 13.17
N VAL A 121 -11.00 -13.13 13.28
CA VAL A 121 -11.01 -12.31 14.50
C VAL A 121 -11.91 -12.87 15.60
N ASP A 122 -13.02 -13.54 15.25
CA ASP A 122 -14.03 -14.02 16.22
C ASP A 122 -13.46 -14.87 17.37
N PRO A 123 -12.56 -15.84 17.17
CA PRO A 123 -11.91 -16.58 18.25
C PRO A 123 -11.02 -15.71 19.14
N ILE A 124 -10.40 -14.69 18.56
CA ILE A 124 -9.43 -13.79 19.19
C ILE A 124 -10.16 -12.75 20.05
N ARG A 125 -11.37 -12.34 19.63
CA ARG A 125 -12.25 -11.37 20.35
C ARG A 125 -12.56 -11.78 21.78
N LYS A 126 -12.57 -13.07 22.10
CA LYS A 126 -12.77 -13.53 23.48
C LYS A 126 -11.60 -13.18 24.41
N MET A 127 -10.46 -12.79 23.84
CA MET A 127 -9.22 -12.47 24.57
C MET A 127 -8.80 -11.00 24.44
N ALA A 128 -9.33 -10.26 23.47
CA ALA A 128 -8.98 -8.85 23.22
C ALA A 128 -10.24 -8.04 22.87
N ASP A 129 -10.15 -6.72 23.01
CA ASP A 129 -11.21 -5.74 22.80
C ASP A 129 -11.95 -5.92 21.45
N PRO A 130 -13.31 -5.69 21.43
CA PRO A 130 -14.18 -5.93 20.27
C PRO A 130 -13.94 -5.09 19.01
N THR A 131 -12.96 -4.19 19.00
CA THR A 131 -12.67 -3.32 17.83
C THR A 131 -11.76 -3.94 16.77
N SER A 132 -11.46 -5.21 16.83
CA SER A 132 -10.29 -5.83 16.22
C SER A 132 -10.40 -6.28 14.75
N VAL A 133 -11.53 -6.09 14.06
CA VAL A 133 -11.61 -6.40 12.61
C VAL A 133 -10.80 -5.41 11.80
N ALA A 134 -10.84 -4.13 12.17
CA ALA A 134 -10.13 -3.09 11.43
C ALA A 134 -8.60 -3.24 11.44
N PRO A 135 -7.93 -3.59 12.55
CA PRO A 135 -6.50 -3.88 12.54
C PRO A 135 -6.14 -5.05 11.61
N LEU A 136 -6.83 -6.17 11.68
CA LEU A 136 -6.55 -7.29 10.77
C LEU A 136 -6.83 -6.91 9.31
N LEU A 137 -7.95 -6.26 9.04
CA LEU A 137 -8.25 -5.76 7.69
C LEU A 137 -7.16 -4.81 7.17
N ALA A 138 -6.64 -3.92 8.02
CA ALA A 138 -5.54 -3.02 7.66
C ALA A 138 -4.28 -3.78 7.23
N HIS A 139 -3.92 -4.85 7.95
CA HIS A 139 -2.77 -5.68 7.59
C HIS A 139 -3.00 -6.46 6.30
N VAL A 140 -4.23 -6.96 6.08
CA VAL A 140 -4.61 -7.59 4.80
C VAL A 140 -4.47 -6.59 3.65
N LEU A 141 -4.99 -5.37 3.81
CA LEU A 141 -4.85 -4.31 2.80
C LEU A 141 -3.38 -3.97 2.53
N ALA A 142 -2.59 -3.77 3.59
CA ALA A 142 -1.18 -3.44 3.47
C ALA A 142 -0.40 -4.56 2.77
N HIS A 143 -0.66 -5.81 3.10
CA HIS A 143 -0.03 -6.99 2.48
C HIS A 143 -0.30 -7.06 0.98
N GLU A 144 -1.56 -7.01 0.57
CA GLU A 144 -1.93 -7.14 -0.83
C GLU A 144 -1.49 -5.93 -1.68
N ILE A 145 -1.59 -4.71 -1.14
CA ILE A 145 -1.04 -3.51 -1.79
C ILE A 145 0.47 -3.67 -2.00
N THR A 146 1.18 -4.21 -1.01
CA THR A 146 2.63 -4.43 -1.11
C THR A 146 3.00 -5.37 -2.24
N HIS A 147 2.26 -6.46 -2.45
CA HIS A 147 2.49 -7.34 -3.60
C HIS A 147 2.39 -6.59 -4.93
N ILE A 148 1.40 -5.70 -5.06
CA ILE A 148 1.24 -4.85 -6.25
C ILE A 148 2.42 -3.88 -6.39
N LEU A 149 2.88 -3.27 -5.31
CA LEU A 149 3.97 -2.30 -5.33
C LEU A 149 5.32 -2.96 -5.60
N GLN A 150 5.61 -4.08 -4.97
CA GLN A 150 6.85 -4.83 -5.15
C GLN A 150 6.93 -5.50 -6.53
N ARG A 151 5.80 -5.78 -7.18
CA ARG A 151 5.71 -6.48 -8.49
C ARG A 151 6.35 -7.87 -8.47
N VAL A 152 6.47 -8.48 -7.31
CA VAL A 152 7.02 -9.83 -7.12
C VAL A 152 6.15 -10.62 -6.16
N ASN A 153 6.05 -11.93 -6.40
CA ASN A 153 5.39 -12.85 -5.50
C ASN A 153 6.39 -13.32 -4.43
N ARG A 154 6.58 -12.50 -3.40
CA ARG A 154 7.52 -12.78 -2.32
C ARG A 154 6.84 -12.54 -0.97
N HIS A 155 7.20 -13.38 0.01
CA HIS A 155 6.86 -13.19 1.40
C HIS A 155 8.13 -13.08 2.25
N SER A 156 8.02 -12.38 3.38
CA SER A 156 9.07 -12.24 4.37
C SER A 156 8.87 -13.20 5.54
N GLU A 157 9.89 -13.45 6.31
CA GLU A 157 9.80 -14.31 7.49
C GLU A 157 9.10 -13.63 8.67
N CYS A 158 9.08 -12.31 8.70
CA CYS A 158 8.48 -11.49 9.76
C CYS A 158 7.63 -10.35 9.20
N GLY A 159 6.88 -9.70 10.08
CA GLY A 159 6.13 -8.48 9.78
C GLY A 159 4.91 -8.70 8.90
N VAL A 160 4.54 -7.63 8.19
CA VAL A 160 3.33 -7.57 7.34
C VAL A 160 3.36 -8.59 6.22
N MET A 161 4.53 -8.82 5.61
CA MET A 161 4.67 -9.66 4.44
C MET A 161 4.89 -11.15 4.75
N LYS A 162 4.58 -11.62 5.97
CA LYS A 162 4.55 -13.07 6.26
C LYS A 162 3.49 -13.76 5.41
N ALA A 163 3.85 -14.91 4.84
CA ALA A 163 2.90 -15.75 4.09
C ALA A 163 1.74 -16.27 4.95
N ARG A 164 1.96 -16.37 6.27
CA ARG A 164 0.95 -16.79 7.26
C ARG A 164 1.21 -16.08 8.57
N TRP A 165 0.17 -15.46 9.09
CA TRP A 165 0.17 -14.91 10.43
C TRP A 165 -0.31 -15.96 11.42
N GLY A 166 0.35 -16.03 12.58
CA GLY A 166 -0.03 -16.89 13.69
C GLY A 166 -0.73 -16.10 14.79
N GLN A 167 -1.12 -16.81 15.85
CA GLN A 167 -1.82 -16.22 17.00
C GLN A 167 -1.11 -14.99 17.57
N LYS A 168 0.22 -15.05 17.72
CA LYS A 168 1.02 -13.92 18.24
C LYS A 168 0.96 -12.70 17.33
N ASP A 169 0.96 -12.90 16.00
CA ASP A 169 0.86 -11.80 15.06
C ASP A 169 -0.51 -11.12 15.18
N TYR A 170 -1.59 -11.87 15.30
CA TYR A 170 -2.94 -11.34 15.50
C TYR A 170 -3.07 -10.56 16.83
N GLU A 171 -2.47 -11.08 17.90
CA GLU A 171 -2.43 -10.38 19.18
C GLU A 171 -1.65 -9.06 19.09
N GLU A 172 -0.50 -9.05 18.39
CA GLU A 172 0.27 -7.83 18.15
C GLU A 172 -0.49 -6.81 17.32
N MET A 173 -1.13 -7.24 16.22
CA MET A 173 -1.94 -6.37 15.35
C MET A 173 -3.03 -5.60 16.10
N ALA A 174 -3.58 -6.17 17.19
CA ALA A 174 -4.61 -5.52 17.99
C ALA A 174 -4.10 -4.27 18.72
N TRP A 175 -2.80 -4.20 19.00
CA TRP A 175 -2.19 -3.12 19.79
C TRP A 175 -1.28 -2.22 18.96
N LYS A 176 -0.59 -2.80 18.00
CA LYS A 176 0.41 -2.11 17.21
C LYS A 176 0.48 -2.74 15.81
N PRO A 177 0.52 -1.94 14.75
CA PRO A 177 0.75 -2.48 13.41
C PRO A 177 2.08 -3.25 13.32
N LEU A 178 2.06 -4.37 12.60
CA LEU A 178 3.28 -5.06 12.21
C LEU A 178 4.08 -4.17 11.25
N SER A 179 5.40 -4.20 11.38
CA SER A 179 6.29 -3.45 10.49
C SER A 179 6.52 -4.15 9.16
N PHE A 180 6.94 -3.40 8.17
CA PHE A 180 7.60 -3.94 7.00
C PHE A 180 9.04 -4.32 7.35
N ASP A 181 9.54 -5.36 6.74
CA ASP A 181 10.96 -5.75 6.74
C ASP A 181 11.75 -4.79 5.84
N ASP A 182 13.05 -4.57 6.10
CA ASP A 182 13.88 -3.65 5.32
C ASP A 182 13.95 -4.05 3.84
N GLY A 183 13.95 -5.35 3.54
CA GLY A 183 13.92 -5.87 2.17
C GLY A 183 12.58 -5.55 1.49
N ASP A 184 11.47 -5.62 2.22
CA ASP A 184 10.15 -5.23 1.71
C ASP A 184 10.10 -3.75 1.39
N VAL A 185 10.64 -2.90 2.26
CA VAL A 185 10.72 -1.44 2.05
C VAL A 185 11.52 -1.13 0.78
N GLN A 186 12.69 -1.75 0.60
CA GLN A 186 13.51 -1.55 -0.59
C GLN A 186 12.78 -1.96 -1.88
N LEU A 187 12.07 -3.09 -1.87
CA LEU A 187 11.30 -3.57 -3.02
C LEU A 187 10.11 -2.66 -3.32
N ILE A 188 9.41 -2.16 -2.30
CA ILE A 188 8.32 -1.18 -2.47
C ILE A 188 8.84 0.07 -3.18
N HIS A 189 9.92 0.67 -2.69
CA HIS A 189 10.49 1.87 -3.29
C HIS A 189 10.99 1.62 -4.72
N SER A 190 11.66 0.49 -4.96
CA SER A 190 12.10 0.10 -6.32
C SER A 190 10.92 -0.04 -7.28
N GLY A 191 9.82 -0.64 -6.82
CA GLY A 191 8.61 -0.79 -7.62
C GLY A 191 7.93 0.55 -7.91
N LEU A 192 7.91 1.48 -6.95
CA LEU A 192 7.39 2.85 -7.16
C LEU A 192 8.21 3.61 -8.20
N HIS A 193 9.53 3.60 -8.10
CA HIS A 193 10.41 4.21 -9.11
C HIS A 193 10.18 3.62 -10.52
N ALA A 194 10.03 2.29 -10.62
CA ALA A 194 9.73 1.65 -11.89
C ALA A 194 8.36 2.07 -12.48
N ARG A 195 7.37 2.34 -11.61
CA ARG A 195 6.05 2.85 -12.02
C ARG A 195 6.15 4.28 -12.53
N ALA A 196 6.84 5.16 -11.82
CA ALA A 196 7.05 6.56 -12.20
C ALA A 196 7.81 6.69 -13.53
N ALA A 197 8.79 5.84 -13.78
CA ALA A 197 9.55 5.80 -15.02
C ALA A 197 8.75 5.27 -16.24
N GLY A 198 7.45 4.98 -16.09
CA GLY A 198 6.63 4.44 -17.18
C GLY A 198 7.08 3.05 -17.65
N GLY A 199 7.83 2.34 -16.81
CA GLY A 199 8.27 0.99 -17.07
C GLY A 199 7.08 0.07 -17.37
N PRO A 200 7.23 -0.90 -18.30
CA PRO A 200 6.15 -1.78 -18.68
C PRO A 200 5.54 -2.36 -17.42
N GLN A 201 4.23 -2.34 -17.32
CA GLN A 201 3.50 -3.19 -16.38
C GLN A 201 3.90 -4.60 -16.78
N VAL A 202 4.90 -5.18 -16.10
CA VAL A 202 5.28 -6.56 -16.35
C VAL A 202 4.08 -7.38 -15.94
N SER A 203 3.30 -7.82 -16.94
CA SER A 203 2.49 -9.00 -16.75
C SER A 203 3.45 -10.05 -16.21
N PRO A 204 3.21 -10.64 -15.05
CA PRO A 204 3.99 -11.78 -14.63
C PRO A 204 3.96 -12.74 -15.79
N LEU A 205 5.14 -13.11 -16.29
CA LEU A 205 5.25 -14.16 -17.29
C LEU A 205 4.36 -15.29 -16.80
N ALA A 206 3.47 -15.73 -17.66
CA ALA A 206 2.49 -16.76 -17.36
C ALA A 206 3.24 -18.06 -17.02
N ASP A 207 3.70 -18.16 -15.79
CA ASP A 207 3.86 -19.43 -15.13
C ASP A 207 2.46 -19.81 -14.63
N ASN A 208 1.77 -20.61 -15.45
CA ASN A 208 0.43 -21.14 -15.19
C ASN A 208 0.37 -22.04 -13.92
N SER A 209 1.44 -22.09 -13.16
CA SER A 209 1.59 -22.85 -11.92
C SER A 209 1.76 -21.99 -10.67
N ALA A 210 1.85 -20.66 -10.79
CA ALA A 210 1.96 -19.81 -9.61
C ALA A 210 0.61 -19.75 -8.86
N PRO A 211 0.54 -20.18 -7.59
CA PRO A 211 -0.65 -19.99 -6.78
C PRO A 211 -0.92 -18.51 -6.61
N ALA A 212 -2.21 -18.13 -6.64
CA ALA A 212 -2.61 -16.76 -6.34
C ALA A 212 -2.00 -16.32 -5.01
N LEU A 213 -1.57 -15.07 -4.98
CA LEU A 213 -1.00 -14.42 -3.81
C LEU A 213 -2.04 -14.40 -2.70
N THR A 214 -1.77 -15.03 -1.58
CA THR A 214 -2.77 -15.17 -0.52
C THR A 214 -2.13 -15.06 0.84
N VAL A 215 -2.67 -14.20 1.68
CA VAL A 215 -2.50 -14.27 3.13
C VAL A 215 -3.44 -15.33 3.68
N LYS A 216 -2.89 -16.26 4.43
CA LYS A 216 -3.63 -17.27 5.19
C LYS A 216 -3.60 -16.96 6.66
#